data_2e49254ac13fda1f252e4477b386e646
#
_entry.id   2e49254ac13fda1f252e4477b386e646
#
_cell.length_a   1.000
_cell.length_b   1.000
_cell.length_c   1.000
_cell.angle_alpha   90.00
_cell.angle_beta   90.00
_cell.angle_gamma   90.00
#
_symmetry.space_group_name_H-M   'P 1'
#
loop_
_entity.id
_entity.type
_entity.pdbx_description
1 polymer ?
#
loop_
_entity_poly.entity_id
_entity_poly.type
_entity_poly.pdbx_seq_one_letter_code
_entity_poly.pdbx_strand_id
1 'polypeptide(L)'
;MKIEILSAKNPVWGNAEKTQINLQVQFQHLEDWVPFSATAADPAEHGRELFVRALHKAYGPIAEISAEGLQAELLAHNLQIRKSQMRVCVEKVQYWDMFNQPEKAQAWRIYYQQLAQLSETTETWPVVETWPIAPAE
;
A
#
# COMPACT_ATOMS: atom_id res chain seq x y z
N MET A 1 -27.02 12.23 -1.83
CA MET A 1 -27.72 11.04 -1.33
C MET A 1 -26.89 10.35 -0.28
N LYS A 2 -27.48 10.11 0.89
CA LYS A 2 -26.76 9.43 1.97
C LYS A 2 -26.80 7.91 1.75
N ILE A 3 -25.63 7.26 1.89
CA ILE A 3 -25.54 5.80 1.82
C ILE A 3 -25.85 5.24 3.20
N GLU A 4 -26.88 4.42 3.30
CA GLU A 4 -27.30 3.79 4.55
C GLU A 4 -26.61 2.44 4.75
N ILE A 5 -26.07 2.23 5.95
CA ILE A 5 -25.45 0.97 6.37
C ILE A 5 -26.51 0.13 7.09
N LEU A 6 -26.85 -1.03 6.55
CA LEU A 6 -27.78 -1.94 7.22
C LEU A 6 -27.07 -2.78 8.27
N SER A 7 -25.90 -3.32 7.93
CA SER A 7 -25.13 -4.17 8.86
C SER A 7 -23.69 -4.28 8.38
N ALA A 8 -22.82 -4.70 9.30
CA ALA A 8 -21.41 -5.01 8.99
C ALA A 8 -20.97 -6.20 9.85
N LYS A 9 -19.96 -6.93 9.37
CA LYS A 9 -19.44 -8.11 10.07
C LYS A 9 -17.99 -8.37 9.74
N ASN A 10 -17.35 -9.22 10.54
CA ASN A 10 -15.99 -9.71 10.34
C ASN A 10 -14.94 -8.59 10.21
N PRO A 11 -14.89 -7.63 11.16
CA PRO A 11 -13.87 -6.60 11.11
C PRO A 11 -12.48 -7.18 11.37
N VAL A 12 -11.52 -6.80 10.52
CA VAL A 12 -10.12 -7.22 10.60
C VAL A 12 -9.25 -5.99 10.36
N TRP A 13 -8.18 -5.83 11.13
CA TRP A 13 -7.23 -4.78 10.86
C TRP A 13 -6.63 -4.97 9.47
N GLY A 14 -6.67 -3.94 8.64
CA GLY A 14 -6.19 -3.98 7.26
C GLY A 14 -4.72 -3.66 7.09
N ASN A 15 -4.07 -3.15 8.16
CA ASN A 15 -2.64 -2.83 8.15
C ASN A 15 -2.04 -2.98 9.55
N ALA A 16 -0.70 -3.03 9.61
CA ALA A 16 0.03 -3.19 10.87
C ALA A 16 -0.10 -1.98 11.79
N GLU A 17 -0.29 -0.78 11.24
CA GLU A 17 -0.43 0.48 11.99
C GLU A 17 -1.82 0.64 12.62
N LYS A 18 -2.76 -0.23 12.28
CA LYS A 18 -4.14 -0.18 12.79
C LYS A 18 -4.87 1.12 12.46
N THR A 19 -4.67 1.61 11.23
CA THR A 19 -5.33 2.80 10.71
C THR A 19 -6.46 2.47 9.73
N GLN A 20 -6.59 1.20 9.34
CA GLN A 20 -7.60 0.73 8.40
C GLN A 20 -8.25 -0.54 8.94
N ILE A 21 -9.56 -0.62 8.82
CA ILE A 21 -10.34 -1.80 9.19
C ILE A 21 -11.04 -2.32 7.94
N ASN A 22 -10.81 -3.58 7.62
CA ASN A 22 -11.49 -4.28 6.52
C ASN A 22 -12.66 -5.05 7.10
N LEU A 23 -13.82 -4.94 6.48
CA LEU A 23 -15.03 -5.61 6.96
C LEU A 23 -15.98 -5.91 5.79
N GLN A 24 -16.96 -6.76 6.06
CA GLN A 24 -18.04 -7.04 5.13
C GLN A 24 -19.22 -6.16 5.49
N VAL A 25 -19.78 -5.45 4.53
CA VAL A 25 -20.85 -4.48 4.77
C VAL A 25 -22.04 -4.77 3.88
N GLN A 26 -23.24 -4.66 4.46
CA GLN A 26 -24.49 -4.68 3.72
C GLN A 26 -25.05 -3.26 3.70
N PHE A 27 -25.12 -2.68 2.51
CA PHE A 27 -25.70 -1.35 2.30
C PHE A 27 -27.14 -1.48 1.84
N GLN A 28 -27.96 -0.48 2.19
CA GLN A 28 -29.38 -0.47 1.83
C GLN A 28 -29.62 -0.54 0.33
N HIS A 29 -28.74 0.08 -0.46
CA HIS A 29 -28.89 0.15 -1.92
C HIS A 29 -28.31 -1.06 -2.66
N LEU A 30 -27.72 -2.02 -1.94
CA LEU A 30 -27.11 -3.22 -2.51
C LEU A 30 -27.71 -4.46 -1.87
N GLU A 31 -27.91 -5.51 -2.67
CA GLU A 31 -28.48 -6.77 -2.17
C GLU A 31 -27.46 -7.61 -1.43
N ASP A 32 -26.23 -7.64 -1.93
CA ASP A 32 -25.18 -8.52 -1.41
C ASP A 32 -24.26 -7.80 -0.42
N TRP A 33 -23.61 -8.60 0.45
CA TRP A 33 -22.51 -8.13 1.28
C TRP A 33 -21.32 -7.81 0.41
N VAL A 34 -20.69 -6.66 0.65
CA VAL A 34 -19.53 -6.22 -0.12
C VAL A 34 -18.34 -5.98 0.82
N PRO A 35 -17.12 -6.28 0.37
CA PRO A 35 -15.93 -5.93 1.14
C PRO A 35 -15.74 -4.42 1.15
N PHE A 36 -15.32 -3.89 2.29
CA PHE A 36 -15.11 -2.46 2.47
C PHE A 36 -13.89 -2.21 3.36
N SER A 37 -13.08 -1.22 2.99
CA SER A 37 -11.94 -0.78 3.79
C SER A 37 -12.25 0.59 4.37
N ALA A 38 -12.39 0.67 5.70
CA ALA A 38 -12.76 1.88 6.41
C ALA A 38 -11.55 2.53 7.06
N THR A 39 -11.47 3.85 7.01
CA THR A 39 -10.44 4.65 7.69
C THR A 39 -11.08 5.83 8.40
N ALA A 40 -10.39 6.37 9.41
CA ALA A 40 -10.87 7.55 10.14
C ALA A 40 -10.92 8.81 9.26
N ALA A 41 -10.08 8.85 8.23
CA ALA A 41 -9.96 9.99 7.32
C ALA A 41 -10.64 9.76 5.98
N ASP A 42 -11.52 8.75 5.87
CA ASP A 42 -12.23 8.45 4.64
C ASP A 42 -13.00 9.69 4.15
N PRO A 43 -12.88 10.09 2.88
CA PRO A 43 -13.64 11.21 2.35
C PRO A 43 -15.16 10.98 2.37
N ALA A 44 -15.61 9.73 2.37
CA ALA A 44 -17.02 9.37 2.46
C ALA A 44 -17.46 9.24 3.92
N GLU A 45 -18.62 9.81 4.26
CA GLU A 45 -19.18 9.77 5.61
C GLU A 45 -19.38 8.33 6.10
N HIS A 46 -19.91 7.46 5.24
CA HIS A 46 -20.17 6.06 5.62
C HIS A 46 -18.89 5.30 5.95
N GLY A 47 -17.77 5.62 5.30
CA GLY A 47 -16.46 5.02 5.61
C GLY A 47 -15.97 5.42 6.99
N ARG A 48 -16.06 6.70 7.33
CA ARG A 48 -15.69 7.21 8.67
C ARG A 48 -16.58 6.61 9.74
N GLU A 49 -17.89 6.53 9.48
CA GLU A 49 -18.87 5.95 10.41
C GLU A 49 -18.58 4.47 10.69
N LEU A 50 -18.29 3.70 9.64
CA LEU A 50 -17.93 2.28 9.79
C LEU A 50 -16.67 2.10 10.64
N PHE A 51 -15.66 2.94 10.43
CA PHE A 51 -14.41 2.88 11.19
C PHE A 51 -14.67 3.14 12.69
N VAL A 52 -15.38 4.21 13.01
CA VAL A 52 -15.69 4.57 14.41
C VAL A 52 -16.53 3.49 15.09
N ARG A 53 -17.56 2.98 14.43
CA ARG A 53 -18.41 1.93 14.96
C ARG A 53 -17.62 0.64 15.20
N ALA A 54 -16.75 0.26 14.25
CA ALA A 54 -15.90 -0.92 14.40
C ALA A 54 -14.92 -0.77 15.57
N LEU A 55 -14.32 0.42 15.75
CA LEU A 55 -13.45 0.69 16.90
C LEU A 55 -14.17 0.51 18.23
N HIS A 56 -15.45 0.86 18.28
CA HIS A 56 -16.29 0.68 19.47
C HIS A 56 -16.91 -0.71 19.56
N LYS A 57 -16.42 -1.64 18.74
CA LYS A 57 -16.82 -3.06 18.71
C LYS A 57 -18.30 -3.29 18.42
N ALA A 58 -18.94 -2.37 17.68
CA ALA A 58 -20.33 -2.52 17.25
C ALA A 58 -20.56 -3.77 16.42
N TYR A 59 -19.52 -4.25 15.72
CA TYR A 59 -19.55 -5.42 14.84
C TYR A 59 -18.75 -6.60 15.40
N GLY A 60 -18.47 -6.59 16.71
CA GLY A 60 -17.67 -7.61 17.37
C GLY A 60 -16.19 -7.21 17.48
N PRO A 61 -15.37 -8.09 18.06
CA PRO A 61 -13.95 -7.82 18.21
C PRO A 61 -13.26 -7.73 16.85
N ILE A 62 -12.28 -6.81 16.72
CA ILE A 62 -11.52 -6.63 15.50
C ILE A 62 -10.39 -7.66 15.49
N ALA A 63 -10.38 -8.55 14.49
CA ALA A 63 -9.34 -9.57 14.35
C ALA A 63 -8.01 -8.91 13.94
N GLU A 64 -6.91 -9.51 14.40
CA GLU A 64 -5.58 -9.08 13.97
C GLU A 64 -5.36 -9.45 12.51
N ILE A 65 -4.51 -8.64 11.83
CA ILE A 65 -4.15 -8.94 10.45
C ILE A 65 -3.40 -10.28 10.40
N SER A 66 -3.75 -11.14 9.44
CA SER A 66 -3.09 -12.44 9.29
C SER A 66 -1.67 -12.28 8.79
N ALA A 67 -0.84 -13.35 8.95
CA ALA A 67 0.51 -13.38 8.40
C ALA A 67 0.49 -13.17 6.88
N GLU A 68 -0.48 -13.77 6.19
CA GLU A 68 -0.66 -13.57 4.74
C GLU A 68 -1.04 -12.14 4.40
N GLY A 69 -1.90 -11.50 5.22
CA GLY A 69 -2.27 -10.11 5.06
C GLY A 69 -1.09 -9.16 5.26
N LEU A 70 -0.24 -9.43 6.24
CA LEU A 70 0.99 -8.65 6.47
C LEU A 70 1.96 -8.78 5.30
N GLN A 71 2.10 -10.00 4.75
CA GLN A 71 2.93 -10.24 3.57
C GLN A 71 2.40 -9.48 2.35
N ALA A 72 1.10 -9.50 2.12
CA ALA A 72 0.47 -8.79 1.01
C ALA A 72 0.65 -7.28 1.15
N GLU A 73 0.48 -6.74 2.35
CA GLU A 73 0.69 -5.32 2.64
C GLU A 73 2.14 -4.90 2.37
N LEU A 74 3.10 -5.68 2.87
CA LEU A 74 4.52 -5.41 2.67
C LEU A 74 4.90 -5.48 1.20
N LEU A 75 4.39 -6.46 0.47
CA LEU A 75 4.61 -6.57 -0.97
C LEU A 75 4.07 -5.34 -1.71
N ALA A 76 2.85 -4.92 -1.43
CA ALA A 76 2.25 -3.74 -2.05
C ALA A 76 3.06 -2.48 -1.77
N HIS A 77 3.52 -2.31 -0.52
CA HIS A 77 4.34 -1.19 -0.11
C HIS A 77 5.68 -1.17 -0.87
N ASN A 78 6.35 -2.31 -0.95
CA ASN A 78 7.63 -2.45 -1.65
C ASN A 78 7.48 -2.17 -3.15
N LEU A 79 6.41 -2.67 -3.78
CA LEU A 79 6.14 -2.41 -5.19
C LEU A 79 5.91 -0.92 -5.45
N GLN A 80 5.24 -0.23 -4.54
CA GLN A 80 5.01 1.21 -4.65
C GLN A 80 6.31 2.01 -4.51
N ILE A 81 7.16 1.66 -3.54
CA ILE A 81 8.47 2.30 -3.36
C ILE A 81 9.32 2.09 -4.61
N ARG A 82 9.42 0.84 -5.07
CA ARG A 82 10.20 0.50 -6.26
C ARG A 82 9.74 1.29 -7.48
N LYS A 83 8.43 1.33 -7.72
CA LYS A 83 7.84 2.07 -8.84
C LYS A 83 8.20 3.56 -8.80
N SER A 84 8.10 4.18 -7.62
CA SER A 84 8.43 5.59 -7.43
C SER A 84 9.92 5.87 -7.69
N GLN A 85 10.81 5.02 -7.16
CA GLN A 85 12.24 5.16 -7.36
C GLN A 85 12.65 4.92 -8.80
N MET A 86 12.06 3.95 -9.47
CA MET A 86 12.33 3.67 -10.88
C MET A 86 11.91 4.84 -11.78
N ARG A 87 10.82 5.52 -11.45
CA ARG A 87 10.41 6.73 -12.16
C ARG A 87 11.46 7.83 -12.03
N VAL A 88 11.98 8.05 -10.83
CA VAL A 88 13.06 9.02 -10.58
C VAL A 88 14.29 8.67 -11.41
N CYS A 89 14.66 7.38 -11.50
CA CYS A 89 15.79 6.94 -12.33
C CYS A 89 15.62 7.34 -13.79
N VAL A 90 14.44 7.13 -14.38
CA VAL A 90 14.17 7.51 -15.76
C VAL A 90 14.35 9.01 -15.98
N GLU A 91 13.81 9.81 -15.06
CA GLU A 91 13.95 11.28 -15.12
C GLU A 91 15.43 11.72 -15.02
N LYS A 92 16.18 11.08 -14.12
CA LYS A 92 17.60 11.41 -13.91
C LYS A 92 18.47 10.99 -15.09
N VAL A 93 18.20 9.83 -15.69
CA VAL A 93 18.92 9.39 -16.90
C VAL A 93 18.69 10.39 -18.02
N GLN A 94 17.45 10.82 -18.25
CA GLN A 94 17.13 11.81 -19.28
C GLN A 94 17.82 13.15 -19.01
N TYR A 95 17.80 13.58 -17.76
CA TYR A 95 18.45 14.84 -17.34
C TYR A 95 19.95 14.83 -17.63
N TRP A 96 20.66 13.78 -17.19
CA TRP A 96 22.10 13.71 -17.36
C TRP A 96 22.53 13.45 -18.81
N ASP A 97 21.72 12.71 -19.58
CA ASP A 97 21.95 12.55 -21.03
C ASP A 97 21.84 13.90 -21.74
N MET A 98 20.87 14.72 -21.36
CA MET A 98 20.69 16.06 -21.94
C MET A 98 21.92 16.95 -21.70
N PHE A 99 22.57 16.83 -20.53
CA PHE A 99 23.74 17.61 -20.18
C PHE A 99 25.06 16.94 -20.52
N ASN A 100 25.03 15.87 -21.34
CA ASN A 100 26.23 15.14 -21.78
C ASN A 100 27.09 14.64 -20.62
N GLN A 101 26.44 14.07 -19.60
CA GLN A 101 27.06 13.48 -18.42
C GLN A 101 26.84 11.97 -18.42
N PRO A 102 27.55 11.19 -19.30
CA PRO A 102 27.23 9.77 -19.48
C PRO A 102 27.53 8.93 -18.23
N GLU A 103 28.53 9.31 -17.44
CA GLU A 103 28.85 8.58 -16.21
C GLU A 103 27.74 8.69 -15.16
N LYS A 104 27.17 9.88 -15.02
CA LYS A 104 26.04 10.10 -14.10
C LYS A 104 24.80 9.39 -14.59
N ALA A 105 24.50 9.47 -15.88
CA ALA A 105 23.36 8.73 -16.47
C ALA A 105 23.51 7.22 -16.27
N GLN A 106 24.73 6.69 -16.45
CA GLN A 106 25.01 5.26 -16.27
C GLN A 106 24.81 4.83 -14.82
N ALA A 107 25.22 5.64 -13.85
CA ALA A 107 25.02 5.34 -12.43
C ALA A 107 23.53 5.18 -12.10
N TRP A 108 22.67 6.02 -12.68
CA TRP A 108 21.22 5.92 -12.49
C TRP A 108 20.61 4.72 -13.22
N ARG A 109 21.17 4.32 -14.37
CA ARG A 109 20.75 3.08 -15.06
C ARG A 109 21.09 1.84 -14.23
N ILE A 110 22.25 1.80 -13.60
CA ILE A 110 22.64 0.70 -12.71
C ILE A 110 21.69 0.62 -11.51
N TYR A 111 21.41 1.76 -10.90
CA TYR A 111 20.46 1.82 -9.78
C TYR A 111 19.06 1.33 -10.19
N TYR A 112 18.60 1.72 -11.36
CA TYR A 112 17.33 1.23 -11.93
C TYR A 112 17.32 -0.30 -12.05
N GLN A 113 18.39 -0.88 -12.57
CA GLN A 113 18.51 -2.32 -12.72
C GLN A 113 18.51 -3.03 -11.36
N GLN A 114 19.19 -2.48 -10.36
CA GLN A 114 19.19 -3.01 -9.01
C GLN A 114 17.78 -3.03 -8.43
N LEU A 115 17.00 -1.98 -8.63
CA LEU A 115 15.60 -1.92 -8.19
C LEU A 115 14.74 -2.93 -8.94
N ALA A 116 14.90 -3.04 -10.26
CA ALA A 116 14.13 -3.95 -11.09
C ALA A 116 14.35 -5.42 -10.72
N GLN A 117 15.57 -5.76 -10.29
CA GLN A 117 15.94 -7.13 -9.95
C GLN A 117 15.83 -7.45 -8.46
N LEU A 118 15.38 -6.50 -7.66
CA LEU A 118 15.37 -6.63 -6.20
C LEU A 118 14.60 -7.86 -5.72
N SER A 119 13.46 -8.16 -6.34
CA SER A 119 12.66 -9.34 -5.99
C SER A 119 13.35 -10.66 -6.33
N GLU A 120 14.24 -10.66 -7.31
CA GLU A 120 15.00 -11.83 -7.73
C GLU A 120 16.26 -12.01 -6.88
N THR A 121 16.89 -10.91 -6.44
CA THR A 121 18.15 -10.94 -5.69
C THR A 121 17.93 -11.00 -4.18
N THR A 122 16.73 -10.75 -3.69
CA THR A 122 16.38 -10.78 -2.26
C THR A 122 15.70 -12.10 -1.92
N GLU A 123 16.40 -13.00 -1.21
CA GLU A 123 15.84 -14.31 -0.83
C GLU A 123 14.62 -14.19 0.07
N THR A 124 14.59 -13.17 0.90
CA THR A 124 13.51 -12.93 1.87
C THR A 124 12.39 -12.05 1.34
N TRP A 125 12.40 -11.76 0.03
CA TRP A 125 11.36 -10.92 -0.56
C TRP A 125 9.95 -11.37 -0.12
N PRO A 126 9.04 -10.47 0.30
CA PRO A 126 9.14 -9.00 0.25
C PRO A 126 9.85 -8.33 1.45
N VAL A 127 10.51 -9.08 2.32
CA VAL A 127 11.31 -8.50 3.43
C VAL A 127 12.66 -8.07 2.87
N VAL A 128 12.90 -6.77 2.82
CA VAL A 128 14.15 -6.18 2.29
C VAL A 128 14.88 -5.51 3.45
N GLU A 129 16.03 -6.08 3.82
CA GLU A 129 16.85 -5.51 4.90
C GLU A 129 17.59 -4.26 4.45
N THR A 130 18.12 -4.29 3.22
CA THR A 130 18.89 -3.16 2.68
C THR A 130 18.45 -2.88 1.25
N TRP A 131 17.88 -1.71 1.04
CA TRP A 131 17.52 -1.24 -0.29
C TRP A 131 18.75 -0.73 -1.04
N PRO A 132 18.80 -0.87 -2.39
CA PRO A 132 19.85 -0.24 -3.18
C PRO A 132 19.91 1.27 -2.89
N ILE A 133 21.12 1.82 -2.94
CA ILE A 133 21.36 3.22 -2.61
C ILE A 133 21.43 4.04 -3.90
N ALA A 134 20.65 5.15 -3.95
CA ALA A 134 20.66 6.05 -5.09
C ALA A 134 22.04 6.68 -5.29
N PRO A 135 22.46 6.94 -6.55
CA PRO A 135 23.73 7.58 -6.82
C PRO A 135 23.84 8.97 -6.16
N ALA A 136 25.01 9.30 -5.67
CA ALA A 136 25.33 10.64 -5.18
C ALA A 136 25.52 11.58 -6.38
N GLU A 137 25.02 12.80 -6.29
CA GLU A 137 25.15 13.81 -7.33
C GLU A 137 26.02 14.99 -6.89
#